data_12a132bf56c0df5c3e87fec1e4dd1133
#
_entry.id   12a132bf56c0df5c3e87fec1e4dd1133
#
_cell.length_a   1.000
_cell.length_b   1.000
_cell.length_c   1.000
_cell.angle_alpha   90.00
_cell.angle_beta   90.00
_cell.angle_gamma   90.00
#
_symmetry.space_group_name_H-M   'P 1'
#
loop_
_entity.id
_entity.type
_entity.pdbx_description
1 polymer ?
#
loop_
_entity_poly.entity_id
_entity_poly.type
_entity_poly.pdbx_seq_one_letter_code
_entity_poly.pdbx_strand_id
1 'polypeptide(L)'
;MRVRPAPPEERAGYQQAATTNGQGWQIPPPVPDPLPEDLDAKLRWAMSRTVPQPINTFTQPLRLANPASAGVRRTYILCTQGKEDQELPGYVQRLRSDPAWRFIEFAAGHGAHVTAPQQLTDLLAQLA
;
A
#
# COMPACT_ATOMS: atom_id res chain seq x y z
N MET A 1 3.44 18.91 -9.06
CA MET A 1 3.52 18.24 -7.74
C MET A 1 4.75 17.34 -7.73
N ARG A 2 5.58 17.41 -6.72
CA ARG A 2 6.69 16.47 -6.52
C ARG A 2 6.28 15.46 -5.45
N VAL A 3 6.26 14.19 -5.78
CA VAL A 3 6.18 13.14 -4.75
C VAL A 3 7.58 12.94 -4.22
N ARG A 4 7.74 13.11 -2.91
CA ARG A 4 9.06 12.94 -2.27
C ARG A 4 9.41 11.45 -2.24
N PRO A 5 10.67 11.10 -2.49
CA PRO A 5 11.13 9.74 -2.24
C PRO A 5 11.05 9.43 -0.73
N ALA A 6 11.17 8.17 -0.37
CA ALA A 6 11.26 7.74 1.02
C ALA A 6 12.31 8.55 1.82
N PRO A 7 12.14 8.74 3.12
CA PRO A 7 13.11 9.39 3.99
C PRO A 7 14.51 8.79 3.85
N PRO A 8 15.60 9.54 4.14
CA PRO A 8 16.96 9.07 3.94
C PRO A 8 17.27 7.75 4.65
N GLU A 9 16.78 7.58 5.88
CA GLU A 9 16.95 6.36 6.69
C GLU A 9 16.25 5.16 6.05
N GLU A 10 15.04 5.33 5.54
CA GLU A 10 14.32 4.26 4.84
C GLU A 10 15.02 3.89 3.52
N ARG A 11 15.50 4.89 2.79
CA ARG A 11 16.27 4.65 1.54
C ARG A 11 17.54 3.86 1.79
N ALA A 12 18.24 4.13 2.91
CA ALA A 12 19.42 3.36 3.29
C ALA A 12 19.07 1.89 3.58
N GLY A 13 17.94 1.63 4.25
CA GLY A 13 17.42 0.28 4.48
C GLY A 13 17.08 -0.45 3.16
N TYR A 14 16.40 0.23 2.24
CA TYR A 14 16.11 -0.34 0.91
C TYR A 14 17.39 -0.65 0.12
N GLN A 15 18.38 0.24 0.17
CA GLN A 15 19.66 0.04 -0.50
C GLN A 15 20.41 -1.16 0.08
N GLN A 16 20.40 -1.30 1.40
CA GLN A 16 21.01 -2.46 2.06
C GLN A 16 20.30 -3.75 1.68
N ALA A 17 18.96 -3.78 1.72
CA ALA A 17 18.19 -4.97 1.34
C ALA A 17 18.46 -5.37 -0.12
N ALA A 18 18.50 -4.39 -1.03
CA ALA A 18 18.81 -4.64 -2.43
C ALA A 18 20.21 -5.20 -2.62
N THR A 19 21.20 -4.65 -1.91
CA THR A 19 22.61 -5.09 -2.01
C THR A 19 22.80 -6.51 -1.44
N THR A 20 22.16 -6.80 -0.30
CA THR A 20 22.34 -8.08 0.41
C THR A 20 21.59 -9.24 -0.27
N ASN A 21 20.34 -9.02 -0.63
CA ASN A 21 19.44 -10.10 -1.08
C ASN A 21 18.74 -9.84 -2.42
N GLY A 22 19.04 -8.71 -3.07
CA GLY A 22 18.30 -8.24 -4.25
C GLY A 22 19.16 -7.97 -5.48
N GLN A 23 20.33 -8.59 -5.60
CA GLN A 23 21.24 -8.42 -6.75
C GLN A 23 21.63 -6.95 -7.04
N GLY A 24 21.52 -6.08 -6.03
CA GLY A 24 21.86 -4.65 -6.10
C GLY A 24 20.77 -3.75 -6.69
N TRP A 25 19.67 -4.26 -7.24
CA TRP A 25 18.67 -3.45 -7.96
C TRP A 25 17.21 -3.71 -7.58
N GLN A 26 16.93 -4.76 -6.83
CA GLN A 26 15.58 -5.13 -6.40
C GLN A 26 15.52 -5.38 -4.90
N ILE A 27 14.35 -5.19 -4.30
CA ILE A 27 14.09 -5.46 -2.89
C ILE A 27 13.28 -6.75 -2.82
N PRO A 28 13.74 -7.76 -2.10
CA PRO A 28 12.95 -8.97 -1.86
C PRO A 28 11.63 -8.63 -1.15
N PRO A 29 10.55 -9.37 -1.41
CA PRO A 29 9.29 -9.18 -0.70
C PRO A 29 9.49 -9.48 0.79
N PRO A 30 8.85 -8.73 1.71
CA PRO A 30 8.92 -8.96 3.15
C PRO A 30 8.02 -10.14 3.55
N VAL A 31 8.27 -11.29 2.99
CA VAL A 31 7.49 -12.51 3.21
C VAL A 31 8.33 -13.47 4.06
N PRO A 32 7.79 -13.95 5.20
CA PRO A 32 8.47 -14.97 5.99
C PRO A 32 8.70 -16.26 5.18
N ASP A 33 9.84 -16.89 5.42
CA ASP A 33 10.15 -18.21 4.88
C ASP A 33 10.67 -19.11 6.02
N PRO A 34 9.94 -20.14 6.44
CA PRO A 34 8.63 -20.56 5.90
C PRO A 34 7.47 -19.63 6.29
N LEU A 35 6.38 -19.67 5.50
CA LEU A 35 5.15 -18.99 5.84
C LEU A 35 4.51 -19.58 7.10
N PRO A 36 3.87 -18.75 7.98
CA PRO A 36 3.16 -19.24 9.16
C PRO A 36 2.14 -20.34 8.82
N GLU A 37 2.06 -21.38 9.64
CA GLU A 37 1.17 -22.51 9.39
C GLU A 37 -0.32 -22.14 9.50
N ASP A 38 -0.65 -21.21 10.39
CA ASP A 38 -1.99 -20.69 10.66
C ASP A 38 -2.45 -19.58 9.70
N LEU A 39 -1.61 -19.25 8.69
CA LEU A 39 -1.94 -18.22 7.71
C LEU A 39 -3.16 -18.62 6.86
N ASP A 40 -4.11 -17.70 6.71
CA ASP A 40 -5.28 -17.86 5.82
C ASP A 40 -4.85 -18.32 4.41
N ALA A 41 -5.60 -19.25 3.83
CA ALA A 41 -5.25 -19.87 2.56
C ALA A 41 -5.13 -18.87 1.39
N LYS A 42 -5.98 -17.82 1.35
CA LYS A 42 -5.91 -16.79 0.31
C LYS A 42 -4.68 -15.89 0.48
N LEU A 43 -4.35 -15.55 1.73
CA LEU A 43 -3.13 -14.79 2.03
C LEU A 43 -1.88 -15.63 1.71
N ARG A 44 -1.85 -16.91 2.07
CA ARG A 44 -0.79 -17.83 1.71
C ARG A 44 -0.60 -17.89 0.20
N TRP A 45 -1.69 -18.02 -0.55
CA TRP A 45 -1.66 -18.00 -2.01
C TRP A 45 -1.10 -16.69 -2.55
N ALA A 46 -1.52 -15.53 -2.03
CA ALA A 46 -1.02 -14.23 -2.46
C ALA A 46 0.47 -14.06 -2.15
N MET A 47 0.88 -14.38 -0.91
CA MET A 47 2.28 -14.26 -0.48
C MET A 47 3.22 -15.18 -1.28
N SER A 48 2.78 -16.39 -1.65
CA SER A 48 3.58 -17.30 -2.47
C SER A 48 3.83 -16.79 -3.91
N ARG A 49 3.14 -15.72 -4.32
CA ARG A 49 3.26 -15.09 -5.64
C ARG A 49 3.89 -13.71 -5.63
N THR A 50 4.31 -13.24 -4.47
CA THR A 50 5.02 -11.97 -4.39
C THR A 50 6.38 -12.09 -5.09
N VAL A 51 6.77 -11.02 -5.75
CA VAL A 51 8.03 -10.93 -6.49
C VAL A 51 8.86 -9.75 -5.97
N PRO A 52 10.17 -9.77 -6.14
CA PRO A 52 11.02 -8.64 -5.79
C PRO A 52 10.60 -7.37 -6.54
N GLN A 53 10.73 -6.23 -5.88
CA GLN A 53 10.38 -4.92 -6.42
C GLN A 53 11.63 -4.11 -6.77
N PRO A 54 11.69 -3.45 -7.95
CA PRO A 54 12.83 -2.60 -8.30
C PRO A 54 13.02 -1.46 -7.28
N ILE A 55 14.23 -1.29 -6.77
CA ILE A 55 14.55 -0.30 -5.74
C ILE A 55 14.20 1.14 -6.16
N ASN A 56 14.30 1.45 -7.44
CA ASN A 56 14.01 2.80 -7.95
C ASN A 56 12.56 3.24 -7.74
N THR A 57 11.63 2.31 -7.52
CA THR A 57 10.25 2.66 -7.18
C THR A 57 10.13 3.34 -5.81
N PHE A 58 11.09 3.14 -4.91
CA PHE A 58 11.15 3.77 -3.59
C PHE A 58 12.11 4.97 -3.53
N THR A 59 13.17 4.96 -4.34
CA THR A 59 14.26 5.93 -4.22
C THR A 59 14.19 7.04 -5.26
N GLN A 60 13.54 6.82 -6.39
CA GLN A 60 13.46 7.79 -7.47
C GLN A 60 12.28 8.76 -7.25
N PRO A 61 12.51 10.08 -7.28
CA PRO A 61 11.43 11.04 -7.14
C PRO A 61 10.53 11.05 -8.38
N LEU A 62 9.22 10.98 -8.17
CA LEU A 62 8.23 11.13 -9.22
C LEU A 62 7.98 12.60 -9.52
N ARG A 63 8.05 12.98 -10.80
CA ARG A 63 7.66 14.29 -11.30
C ARG A 63 6.36 14.18 -12.10
N LEU A 64 5.29 14.77 -11.58
CA LEU A 64 4.04 14.88 -12.30
C LEU A 64 4.03 16.22 -13.05
N ALA A 65 4.12 16.17 -14.37
CA ALA A 65 4.12 17.37 -15.22
C ALA A 65 2.71 17.93 -15.41
N ASN A 66 1.69 17.09 -15.30
CA ASN A 66 0.30 17.46 -15.53
C ASN A 66 -0.50 17.47 -14.21
N PRO A 67 -1.26 18.53 -13.87
CA PRO A 67 -2.18 18.56 -12.73
C PRO A 67 -3.48 17.77 -13.00
N ALA A 68 -3.42 16.70 -13.78
CA ALA A 68 -4.58 15.93 -14.25
C ALA A 68 -5.50 15.39 -13.14
N SER A 69 -5.06 15.40 -11.89
CA SER A 69 -5.91 15.03 -10.75
C SER A 69 -6.79 16.19 -10.24
N ALA A 70 -6.63 17.41 -10.78
CA ALA A 70 -7.52 18.52 -10.46
C ALA A 70 -8.91 18.24 -11.08
N GLY A 71 -9.92 18.04 -10.26
CA GLY A 71 -11.28 17.71 -10.70
C GLY A 71 -11.65 16.23 -10.66
N VAL A 72 -10.71 15.33 -10.39
CA VAL A 72 -11.02 13.92 -10.13
C VAL A 72 -11.57 13.76 -8.71
N ARG A 73 -12.74 13.16 -8.59
CA ARG A 73 -13.31 12.79 -7.28
C ARG A 73 -12.38 11.77 -6.59
N ARG A 74 -12.09 12.00 -5.31
CA ARG A 74 -11.18 11.17 -4.54
C ARG A 74 -11.94 10.45 -3.45
N THR A 75 -11.71 9.15 -3.34
CA THR A 75 -12.26 8.34 -2.24
C THR A 75 -11.10 7.69 -1.50
N TYR A 76 -11.13 7.78 -0.17
CA TYR A 76 -10.25 7.04 0.70
C TYR A 76 -11.06 5.94 1.40
N ILE A 77 -10.63 4.70 1.24
CA ILE A 77 -11.26 3.55 1.88
C ILE A 77 -10.31 3.07 2.98
N LEU A 78 -10.73 3.26 4.23
CA LEU A 78 -10.01 2.78 5.41
C LEU A 78 -10.44 1.35 5.72
N CYS A 79 -9.55 0.39 5.59
CA CYS A 79 -9.75 -0.97 6.09
C CYS A 79 -9.61 -0.97 7.62
N THR A 80 -10.66 -1.39 8.36
CA THR A 80 -10.71 -1.24 9.82
C THR A 80 -10.33 -2.50 10.61
N GLN A 81 -10.03 -3.61 9.93
CA GLN A 81 -9.56 -4.85 10.56
C GLN A 81 -8.05 -4.99 10.38
N GLY A 82 -7.30 -4.55 11.35
CA GLY A 82 -5.84 -4.58 11.34
C GLY A 82 -5.25 -3.49 12.23
N LYS A 83 -3.94 -3.29 12.12
CA LYS A 83 -3.21 -2.25 12.87
C LYS A 83 -2.83 -1.05 12.00
N GLU A 84 -3.18 -1.08 10.72
CA GLU A 84 -2.72 -0.12 9.71
C GLU A 84 -3.27 1.30 9.95
N ASP A 85 -4.46 1.42 10.54
CA ASP A 85 -5.03 2.71 10.94
C ASP A 85 -4.27 3.36 12.10
N GLN A 86 -3.55 2.55 12.90
CA GLN A 86 -2.75 3.02 14.03
C GLN A 86 -1.38 3.56 13.59
N GLU A 87 -0.90 3.16 12.42
CA GLU A 87 0.42 3.57 11.92
C GLU A 87 0.44 5.00 11.33
N LEU A 88 -0.71 5.50 10.86
CA LEU A 88 -0.82 6.83 10.23
C LEU A 88 -1.99 7.68 10.77
N PRO A 89 -2.17 7.81 12.09
CA PRO A 89 -3.38 8.42 12.66
C PRO A 89 -3.59 9.88 12.22
N GLY A 90 -2.54 10.67 12.10
CA GLY A 90 -2.63 12.06 11.65
C GLY A 90 -3.00 12.21 10.17
N TYR A 91 -2.59 11.26 9.33
CA TYR A 91 -2.95 11.23 7.91
C TYR A 91 -4.41 10.85 7.71
N VAL A 92 -4.86 9.79 8.37
CA VAL A 92 -6.24 9.31 8.32
C VAL A 92 -7.21 10.38 8.82
N GLN A 93 -6.90 11.01 9.97
CA GLN A 93 -7.72 12.08 10.53
C GLN A 93 -7.84 13.29 9.59
N ARG A 94 -6.75 13.66 8.94
CA ARG A 94 -6.77 14.74 7.93
C ARG A 94 -7.66 14.41 6.74
N LEU A 95 -7.59 13.19 6.21
CA LEU A 95 -8.43 12.77 5.09
C LEU A 95 -9.90 12.66 5.47
N ARG A 96 -10.19 12.24 6.70
CA ARG A 96 -11.56 12.17 7.24
C ARG A 96 -12.22 13.55 7.32
N SER A 97 -11.46 14.58 7.63
CA SER A 97 -11.95 15.96 7.79
C SER A 97 -11.85 16.82 6.52
N ASP A 98 -11.18 16.35 5.47
CA ASP A 98 -11.00 17.10 4.21
C ASP A 98 -12.20 16.88 3.27
N PRO A 99 -13.02 17.93 3.00
CA PRO A 99 -14.19 17.81 2.14
C PRO A 99 -13.87 17.47 0.67
N ALA A 100 -12.60 17.56 0.25
CA ALA A 100 -12.16 17.14 -1.07
C ALA A 100 -12.06 15.61 -1.22
N TRP A 101 -12.26 14.86 -0.13
CA TRP A 101 -12.22 13.41 -0.10
C TRP A 101 -13.54 12.83 0.38
N ARG A 102 -14.02 11.79 -0.32
CA ARG A 102 -15.02 10.89 0.23
C ARG A 102 -14.30 9.88 1.12
N PHE A 103 -14.64 9.84 2.39
CA PHE A 103 -14.04 8.91 3.37
C PHE A 103 -15.01 7.77 3.66
N ILE A 104 -14.53 6.54 3.58
CA ILE A 104 -15.32 5.32 3.80
C ILE A 104 -14.56 4.39 4.73
N GLU A 105 -15.23 3.86 5.74
CA GLU A 105 -14.72 2.75 6.55
C GLU A 105 -15.19 1.43 5.95
N PHE A 106 -14.27 0.49 5.83
CA PHE A 106 -14.53 -0.82 5.26
C PHE A 106 -14.07 -1.91 6.23
N ALA A 107 -15.01 -2.75 6.68
CA ALA A 107 -14.76 -3.79 7.66
C ALA A 107 -13.97 -4.98 7.07
N ALA A 108 -12.74 -4.75 6.68
CA ALA A 108 -11.81 -5.75 6.15
C ALA A 108 -10.38 -5.41 6.57
N GLY A 109 -9.46 -6.35 6.40
CA GLY A 109 -8.02 -6.12 6.57
C GLY A 109 -7.41 -5.40 5.36
N HIS A 110 -6.16 -4.96 5.48
CA HIS A 110 -5.41 -4.25 4.44
C HIS A 110 -5.41 -4.98 3.08
N GLY A 111 -5.30 -6.30 3.10
CA GLY A 111 -5.36 -7.15 1.90
C GLY A 111 -6.78 -7.44 1.40
N ALA A 112 -7.74 -6.52 1.52
CA ALA A 112 -9.15 -6.72 1.18
C ALA A 112 -9.39 -7.25 -0.24
N HIS A 113 -8.56 -6.87 -1.20
CA HIS A 113 -8.62 -7.39 -2.58
C HIS A 113 -8.36 -8.91 -2.67
N VAL A 114 -7.71 -9.49 -1.65
CA VAL A 114 -7.46 -10.94 -1.53
C VAL A 114 -8.47 -11.60 -0.60
N THR A 115 -8.69 -11.00 0.58
CA THR A 115 -9.46 -11.63 1.66
C THR A 115 -10.97 -11.38 1.55
N ALA A 116 -11.38 -10.24 0.99
CA ALA A 116 -12.77 -9.81 0.84
C ALA A 116 -13.10 -9.26 -0.57
N PRO A 117 -12.75 -9.97 -1.67
CA PRO A 117 -12.83 -9.42 -3.03
C PRO A 117 -14.24 -9.05 -3.45
N GLN A 118 -15.25 -9.84 -3.09
CA GLN A 118 -16.62 -9.56 -3.46
C GLN A 118 -17.13 -8.30 -2.78
N GLN A 119 -16.94 -8.18 -1.47
CA GLN A 119 -17.37 -7.00 -0.70
C GLN A 119 -16.68 -5.72 -1.20
N LEU A 120 -15.38 -5.82 -1.54
CA LEU A 120 -14.66 -4.68 -2.12
C LEU A 120 -15.19 -4.31 -3.51
N THR A 121 -15.51 -5.30 -4.34
CA THR A 121 -16.10 -5.06 -5.67
C THR A 121 -17.46 -4.37 -5.56
N ASP A 122 -18.33 -4.85 -4.66
CA ASP A 122 -19.65 -4.27 -4.43
C ASP A 122 -19.56 -2.82 -3.93
N LEU A 123 -18.58 -2.54 -3.04
CA LEU A 123 -18.29 -1.18 -2.59
C LEU A 123 -17.82 -0.29 -3.75
N LEU A 124 -16.87 -0.75 -4.55
CA LEU A 124 -16.33 0.02 -5.67
C LEU A 124 -17.40 0.30 -6.74
N ALA A 125 -18.30 -0.65 -7.02
CA ALA A 125 -19.41 -0.47 -7.95
C ALA A 125 -20.39 0.62 -7.49
N GLN A 126 -20.57 0.82 -6.18
CA GLN A 126 -21.39 1.91 -5.62
C GLN A 126 -20.72 3.29 -5.72
N LEU A 127 -19.44 3.34 -6.03
CA LEU A 127 -18.65 4.59 -6.13
C LEU A 127 -18.52 5.09 -7.56
N ALA A 128 -18.80 4.25 -8.54
CA ALA A 128 -18.77 4.59 -9.95
C ALA A 128 -19.99 5.43 -10.32
#